data_2fd4c1375c5544f11698d73b7b8cfba8
#
_entry.id   2fd4c1375c5544f11698d73b7b8cfba8
#
_cell.length_a   1.000
_cell.length_b   1.000
_cell.length_c   1.000
_cell.angle_alpha   90.00
_cell.angle_beta   90.00
_cell.angle_gamma   90.00
#
_symmetry.space_group_name_H-M   'P 1'
#
loop_
_entity.id
_entity.type
_entity.pdbx_description
1 polymer ?
#
loop_
_entity_poly.entity_id
_entity_poly.type
_entity_poly.pdbx_seq_one_letter_code
_entity_poly.pdbx_strand_id
1 'polypeptide(L)'
;MINKKLLSFDRGALRYVGANVAFQWLGMLCNVIFVRAIARLVGAAFAGSLTSAQLWQNLVLCLATVPMRFAFTMLASAMSDQASKDVKRTLRSSIYAKLARLGPNYTETAATSEVVMLASEGVEQIDTYFAKYLPQLFYSLLAPVTLFVLLVGVHARSAIILLCCVPLIPMSIVAVQKFAKKLLANYWGEYTTLGDSFLENIQGLTTLKIYQADGWKHEQMNAQAERFRRITMKVLTMQLNSVTLMDLMAYGGAGLGIISAVAAFAAGRLTLTATLTIVLLAADFFLPLRLLGSYFHIAMNGAASAEKIFKLLAAEEPADGDRVPGENTTLKLEHVTFGYEKDRTILNDVSFTIPQGSFVSLVGESGCGKSTIAALLSGSRTGYTGSVTLGGVPVQELQQEQRLRTLTLVPHNAAIFKGTVESNLRMAKPDADEAQLWAALEQVNLADFCRSQNGLQTALHEGGSNLSGGQRQRLAMARALLHDTSIYLFDEATSNVDAESENDIMQAIHSLAGKKTIILISHRLANVVHSDCIYAMSNGRVIEQGTHAELLAKQGAYSRLYLAQRQLETLEEEDA
;
A
#
# COMPACT_ATOMS: atom_id res chain seq x y z
N MET A 1 -12.02 -20.43 -7.01
CA MET A 1 -11.02 -20.40 -8.09
C MET A 1 -11.01 -19.05 -8.81
N ILE A 2 -12.12 -18.50 -9.23
CA ILE A 2 -12.17 -17.18 -9.89
C ILE A 2 -12.69 -16.13 -8.91
N ASN A 3 -11.91 -15.08 -8.64
CA ASN A 3 -12.35 -13.95 -7.82
C ASN A 3 -13.06 -12.92 -8.71
N LYS A 4 -14.40 -12.84 -8.57
CA LYS A 4 -15.24 -11.93 -9.39
C LYS A 4 -14.87 -10.46 -9.21
N LYS A 5 -14.46 -10.05 -8.00
CA LYS A 5 -14.04 -8.67 -7.72
C LYS A 5 -12.76 -8.29 -8.47
N LEU A 6 -11.79 -9.22 -8.53
CA LEU A 6 -10.56 -9.02 -9.31
C LEU A 6 -10.86 -8.89 -10.81
N LEU A 7 -11.72 -9.74 -11.37
CA LEU A 7 -12.09 -9.68 -12.79
C LEU A 7 -12.80 -8.38 -13.17
N SER A 8 -13.62 -7.84 -12.28
CA SER A 8 -14.35 -6.60 -12.55
C SER A 8 -13.46 -5.35 -12.41
N PHE A 9 -12.34 -5.46 -11.72
CA PHE A 9 -11.48 -4.32 -11.39
C PHE A 9 -10.71 -3.80 -12.61
N ASP A 10 -10.12 -4.70 -13.42
CA ASP A 10 -9.37 -4.30 -14.60
C ASP A 10 -9.82 -5.08 -15.85
N ARG A 11 -10.78 -4.50 -16.58
CA ARG A 11 -11.25 -5.07 -17.85
C ARG A 11 -10.23 -4.91 -18.98
N GLY A 12 -9.30 -3.98 -18.87
CA GLY A 12 -8.22 -3.77 -19.84
C GLY A 12 -7.28 -4.97 -19.89
N ALA A 13 -6.86 -5.46 -18.73
CA ALA A 13 -5.96 -6.62 -18.62
C ALA A 13 -6.59 -7.90 -19.19
N LEU A 14 -7.92 -8.06 -19.13
CA LEU A 14 -8.59 -9.25 -19.66
C LEU A 14 -8.42 -9.44 -21.18
N ARG A 15 -8.23 -8.36 -21.94
CA ARG A 15 -7.95 -8.45 -23.40
C ARG A 15 -6.61 -9.13 -23.64
N TYR A 16 -5.60 -8.77 -22.86
CA TYR A 16 -4.27 -9.38 -22.94
C TYR A 16 -4.29 -10.83 -22.47
N VAL A 17 -5.07 -11.15 -21.42
CA VAL A 17 -5.31 -12.53 -20.98
C VAL A 17 -5.93 -13.36 -22.12
N GLY A 18 -6.96 -12.85 -22.78
CA GLY A 18 -7.59 -13.53 -23.91
C GLY A 18 -6.64 -13.75 -25.09
N ALA A 19 -5.86 -12.73 -25.44
CA ALA A 19 -4.83 -12.84 -26.50
C ALA A 19 -3.74 -13.87 -26.13
N ASN A 20 -3.31 -13.86 -24.86
CA ASN A 20 -2.33 -14.85 -24.36
C ASN A 20 -2.87 -16.28 -24.53
N VAL A 21 -4.12 -16.55 -24.11
CA VAL A 21 -4.77 -17.86 -24.28
C VAL A 21 -4.82 -18.26 -25.75
N ALA A 22 -5.19 -17.35 -26.64
CA ALA A 22 -5.25 -17.60 -28.08
C ALA A 22 -3.88 -17.98 -28.66
N PHE A 23 -2.83 -17.26 -28.30
CA PHE A 23 -1.47 -17.57 -28.77
C PHE A 23 -0.95 -18.89 -28.19
N GLN A 24 -1.20 -19.21 -26.92
CA GLN A 24 -0.88 -20.52 -26.35
C GLN A 24 -1.59 -21.64 -27.11
N TRP A 25 -2.88 -21.46 -27.41
CA TRP A 25 -3.69 -22.43 -28.14
C TRP A 25 -3.17 -22.62 -29.59
N LEU A 26 -2.82 -21.54 -30.30
CA LEU A 26 -2.20 -21.62 -31.62
C LEU A 26 -0.83 -22.35 -31.58
N GLY A 27 -0.04 -22.06 -30.53
CA GLY A 27 1.22 -22.77 -30.28
C GLY A 27 1.02 -24.29 -30.08
N MET A 28 -0.06 -24.68 -29.36
CA MET A 28 -0.43 -26.09 -29.20
C MET A 28 -0.86 -26.73 -30.54
N LEU A 29 -1.63 -26.04 -31.37
CA LEU A 29 -2.00 -26.55 -32.72
C LEU A 29 -0.76 -26.78 -33.59
N CYS A 30 0.24 -25.88 -33.56
CA CYS A 30 1.53 -26.09 -34.21
C CYS A 30 2.22 -27.36 -33.69
N ASN A 31 2.17 -27.61 -32.35
CA ASN A 31 2.73 -28.84 -31.79
C ASN A 31 2.01 -30.10 -32.30
N VAL A 32 0.68 -30.06 -32.38
CA VAL A 32 -0.11 -31.19 -32.95
C VAL A 32 0.30 -31.47 -34.41
N ILE A 33 0.45 -30.42 -35.24
CA ILE A 33 0.87 -30.56 -36.64
C ILE A 33 2.29 -31.17 -36.70
N PHE A 34 3.20 -30.66 -35.88
CA PHE A 34 4.57 -31.17 -35.78
C PHE A 34 4.62 -32.66 -35.41
N VAL A 35 3.90 -33.04 -34.34
CA VAL A 35 3.83 -34.43 -33.89
C VAL A 35 3.24 -35.35 -34.96
N ARG A 36 2.16 -34.91 -35.64
CA ARG A 36 1.56 -35.70 -36.73
C ARG A 36 2.51 -35.86 -37.93
N ALA A 37 3.29 -34.83 -38.27
CA ALA A 37 4.27 -34.91 -39.33
C ALA A 37 5.39 -35.94 -39.00
N ILE A 38 5.91 -35.90 -37.77
CA ILE A 38 6.88 -36.88 -37.29
C ILE A 38 6.30 -38.30 -37.30
N ALA A 39 5.10 -38.47 -36.76
CA ALA A 39 4.44 -39.78 -36.70
C ALA A 39 4.19 -40.37 -38.11
N ARG A 40 3.85 -39.52 -39.07
CA ARG A 40 3.71 -39.94 -40.50
C ARG A 40 5.05 -40.37 -41.11
N LEU A 41 6.14 -39.61 -40.88
CA LEU A 41 7.45 -39.96 -41.37
C LEU A 41 7.92 -41.30 -40.82
N VAL A 42 7.82 -41.49 -39.50
CA VAL A 42 8.23 -42.74 -38.84
C VAL A 42 7.35 -43.92 -39.32
N GLY A 43 6.03 -43.70 -39.42
CA GLY A 43 5.11 -44.73 -39.89
C GLY A 43 5.36 -45.16 -41.35
N ALA A 44 5.61 -44.19 -42.25
CA ALA A 44 5.93 -44.47 -43.66
C ALA A 44 7.29 -45.13 -43.81
N ALA A 45 8.30 -44.73 -43.02
CA ALA A 45 9.61 -45.38 -43.02
C ALA A 45 9.52 -46.84 -42.57
N PHE A 46 8.76 -47.10 -41.51
CA PHE A 46 8.54 -48.46 -40.98
C PHE A 46 7.79 -49.35 -41.96
N ALA A 47 6.83 -48.79 -42.70
CA ALA A 47 6.07 -49.51 -43.71
C ALA A 47 6.84 -49.68 -45.04
N GLY A 48 8.06 -49.15 -45.16
CA GLY A 48 8.85 -49.21 -46.42
C GLY A 48 8.23 -48.41 -47.57
N SER A 49 7.26 -47.52 -47.28
CA SER A 49 6.48 -46.77 -48.29
C SER A 49 6.88 -45.28 -48.37
N LEU A 50 8.03 -44.90 -47.80
CA LEU A 50 8.49 -43.50 -47.72
C LEU A 50 8.92 -43.01 -49.11
N THR A 51 8.19 -42.05 -49.67
CA THR A 51 8.55 -41.38 -50.92
C THR A 51 9.32 -40.09 -50.63
N SER A 52 10.21 -39.68 -51.58
CA SER A 52 10.94 -38.42 -51.44
C SER A 52 10.02 -37.21 -51.30
N ALA A 53 8.85 -37.19 -51.95
CA ALA A 53 7.86 -36.14 -51.83
C ALA A 53 7.28 -36.06 -50.41
N GLN A 54 6.93 -37.20 -49.82
CA GLN A 54 6.42 -37.27 -48.44
C GLN A 54 7.49 -36.85 -47.42
N LEU A 55 8.75 -37.22 -47.65
CA LEU A 55 9.87 -36.78 -46.82
C LEU A 55 9.96 -35.24 -46.80
N TRP A 56 10.04 -34.63 -48.00
CA TRP A 56 10.17 -33.19 -48.12
C TRP A 56 8.95 -32.44 -47.58
N GLN A 57 7.73 -32.89 -47.85
CA GLN A 57 6.51 -32.27 -47.33
C GLN A 57 6.48 -32.25 -45.79
N ASN A 58 6.74 -33.38 -45.14
CA ASN A 58 6.72 -33.45 -43.68
C ASN A 58 7.92 -32.73 -43.05
N LEU A 59 9.09 -32.71 -43.71
CA LEU A 59 10.25 -31.97 -43.28
C LEU A 59 9.97 -30.46 -43.29
N VAL A 60 9.39 -29.93 -44.37
CA VAL A 60 9.00 -28.53 -44.49
C VAL A 60 7.96 -28.17 -43.42
N LEU A 61 6.97 -29.03 -43.15
CA LEU A 61 6.01 -28.83 -42.07
C LEU A 61 6.69 -28.75 -40.71
N CYS A 62 7.63 -29.65 -40.41
CA CYS A 62 8.39 -29.61 -39.15
C CYS A 62 9.22 -28.33 -39.05
N LEU A 63 9.94 -27.95 -40.11
CA LEU A 63 10.74 -26.73 -40.13
C LEU A 63 9.90 -25.45 -40.02
N ALA A 64 8.69 -25.42 -40.55
CA ALA A 64 7.79 -24.28 -40.47
C ALA A 64 7.10 -24.17 -39.09
N THR A 65 6.71 -25.29 -38.49
CA THR A 65 5.97 -25.28 -37.21
C THR A 65 6.83 -24.88 -36.01
N VAL A 66 8.14 -25.18 -36.03
CA VAL A 66 9.06 -24.82 -34.93
C VAL A 66 9.16 -23.29 -34.74
N PRO A 67 9.55 -22.48 -35.75
CA PRO A 67 9.62 -21.02 -35.61
C PRO A 67 8.25 -20.41 -35.38
N MET A 68 7.17 -20.96 -35.94
CA MET A 68 5.81 -20.47 -35.72
C MET A 68 5.36 -20.68 -34.27
N ARG A 69 5.67 -21.85 -33.70
CA ARG A 69 5.45 -22.13 -32.27
C ARG A 69 6.25 -21.18 -31.38
N PHE A 70 7.52 -20.94 -31.74
CA PHE A 70 8.37 -19.97 -31.03
C PHE A 70 7.75 -18.56 -31.06
N ALA A 71 7.31 -18.10 -32.24
CA ALA A 71 6.67 -16.81 -32.40
C ALA A 71 5.40 -16.68 -31.53
N PHE A 72 4.52 -17.70 -31.52
CA PHE A 72 3.33 -17.71 -30.67
C PHE A 72 3.67 -17.73 -29.18
N THR A 73 4.71 -18.42 -28.76
CA THR A 73 5.18 -18.43 -27.38
C THR A 73 5.68 -17.04 -26.96
N MET A 74 6.44 -16.37 -27.85
CA MET A 74 6.91 -14.99 -27.63
C MET A 74 5.74 -14.00 -27.55
N LEU A 75 4.76 -14.12 -28.45
CA LEU A 75 3.56 -13.28 -28.42
C LEU A 75 2.72 -13.52 -27.14
N ALA A 76 2.56 -14.78 -26.73
CA ALA A 76 1.87 -15.10 -25.47
C ALA A 76 2.60 -14.47 -24.26
N SER A 77 3.93 -14.56 -24.22
CA SER A 77 4.74 -13.93 -23.17
C SER A 77 4.62 -12.41 -23.19
N ALA A 78 4.64 -11.78 -24.38
CA ALA A 78 4.46 -10.34 -24.51
C ALA A 78 3.07 -9.87 -24.02
N MET A 79 2.01 -10.66 -24.30
CA MET A 79 0.67 -10.36 -23.78
C MET A 79 0.60 -10.51 -22.25
N SER A 80 1.28 -11.51 -21.70
CA SER A 80 1.41 -11.68 -20.25
C SER A 80 2.07 -10.45 -19.59
N ASP A 81 3.16 -9.95 -20.20
CA ASP A 81 3.88 -8.77 -19.72
C ASP A 81 3.03 -7.49 -19.81
N GLN A 82 2.24 -7.33 -20.88
CA GLN A 82 1.31 -6.18 -20.98
C GLN A 82 0.19 -6.25 -19.95
N ALA A 83 -0.39 -7.43 -19.71
CA ALA A 83 -1.37 -7.62 -18.63
C ALA A 83 -0.80 -7.27 -17.26
N SER A 84 0.44 -7.69 -17.00
CA SER A 84 1.22 -7.36 -15.80
C SER A 84 1.35 -5.85 -15.60
N LYS A 85 1.86 -5.14 -16.61
CA LYS A 85 2.07 -3.69 -16.56
C LYS A 85 0.78 -2.92 -16.29
N ASP A 86 -0.30 -3.31 -16.95
CA ASP A 86 -1.60 -2.66 -16.84
C ASP A 86 -2.16 -2.80 -15.41
N VAL A 87 -2.20 -4.03 -14.89
CA VAL A 87 -2.67 -4.32 -13.54
C VAL A 87 -1.85 -3.60 -12.47
N LYS A 88 -0.52 -3.64 -12.55
CA LYS A 88 0.37 -2.96 -11.59
C LYS A 88 0.13 -1.45 -11.57
N ARG A 89 0.04 -0.85 -12.76
CA ARG A 89 -0.21 0.59 -12.89
C ARG A 89 -1.56 0.96 -12.29
N THR A 90 -2.62 0.24 -12.64
CA THR A 90 -3.98 0.52 -12.18
C THR A 90 -4.11 0.35 -10.67
N LEU A 91 -3.56 -0.74 -10.10
CA LEU A 91 -3.62 -0.99 -8.66
C LEU A 91 -2.83 0.06 -7.87
N ARG A 92 -1.58 0.34 -8.25
CA ARG A 92 -0.77 1.33 -7.55
C ARG A 92 -1.39 2.72 -7.63
N SER A 93 -1.84 3.13 -8.82
CA SER A 93 -2.53 4.41 -8.98
C SER A 93 -3.79 4.50 -8.11
N SER A 94 -4.59 3.43 -8.05
CA SER A 94 -5.81 3.38 -7.22
C SER A 94 -5.48 3.44 -5.72
N ILE A 95 -4.43 2.74 -5.27
CA ILE A 95 -3.98 2.79 -3.87
C ILE A 95 -3.51 4.20 -3.51
N TYR A 96 -2.64 4.82 -4.33
CA TYR A 96 -2.16 6.18 -4.08
C TYR A 96 -3.29 7.22 -4.09
N ALA A 97 -4.19 7.14 -5.08
CA ALA A 97 -5.34 8.03 -5.14
C ALA A 97 -6.26 7.87 -3.91
N LYS A 98 -6.45 6.63 -3.45
CA LYS A 98 -7.25 6.36 -2.24
C LYS A 98 -6.59 6.90 -0.98
N LEU A 99 -5.29 6.70 -0.82
CA LEU A 99 -4.52 7.22 0.31
C LEU A 99 -4.53 8.76 0.35
N ALA A 100 -4.38 9.40 -0.80
CA ALA A 100 -4.46 10.86 -0.91
C ALA A 100 -5.84 11.39 -0.46
N ARG A 101 -6.94 10.67 -0.80
CA ARG A 101 -8.29 11.05 -0.37
C ARG A 101 -8.57 10.74 1.10
N LEU A 102 -8.06 9.64 1.63
CA LEU A 102 -8.17 9.31 3.05
C LEU A 102 -7.36 10.27 3.93
N GLY A 103 -6.29 10.86 3.37
CA GLY A 103 -5.39 11.73 4.12
C GLY A 103 -4.80 11.01 5.35
N PRO A 104 -4.52 11.71 6.47
CA PRO A 104 -3.94 11.12 7.68
C PRO A 104 -4.78 9.99 8.30
N ASN A 105 -6.07 9.93 7.99
CA ASN A 105 -7.01 8.96 8.56
C ASN A 105 -6.85 7.54 8.03
N TYR A 106 -6.00 7.32 6.99
CA TYR A 106 -5.74 5.97 6.48
C TYR A 106 -5.23 5.01 7.57
N THR A 107 -4.56 5.54 8.60
CA THR A 107 -4.03 4.74 9.73
C THR A 107 -5.10 4.05 10.57
N GLU A 108 -6.36 4.52 10.52
CA GLU A 108 -7.50 3.86 11.14
C GLU A 108 -7.93 2.60 10.39
N THR A 109 -7.64 2.54 9.10
CA THR A 109 -8.01 1.40 8.24
C THR A 109 -6.90 0.37 8.13
N ALA A 110 -5.65 0.81 8.03
CA ALA A 110 -4.48 -0.06 7.88
C ALA A 110 -3.22 0.62 8.43
N ALA A 111 -2.34 -0.16 9.06
CA ALA A 111 -1.03 0.33 9.49
C ALA A 111 -0.18 0.77 8.30
N THR A 112 0.70 1.75 8.49
CA THR A 112 1.59 2.26 7.43
C THR A 112 2.45 1.15 6.81
N SER A 113 2.99 0.25 7.63
CA SER A 113 3.74 -0.92 7.18
C SER A 113 2.90 -1.84 6.28
N GLU A 114 1.65 -2.09 6.65
CA GLU A 114 0.72 -2.90 5.84
C GLU A 114 0.43 -2.23 4.49
N VAL A 115 0.20 -0.92 4.46
CA VAL A 115 -0.03 -0.17 3.22
C VAL A 115 1.17 -0.24 2.28
N VAL A 116 2.38 -0.04 2.80
CA VAL A 116 3.62 -0.16 2.02
C VAL A 116 3.80 -1.58 1.47
N MET A 117 3.57 -2.60 2.30
CA MET A 117 3.64 -4.00 1.89
C MET A 117 2.60 -4.33 0.82
N LEU A 118 1.36 -3.84 0.94
CA LEU A 118 0.31 -4.05 -0.06
C LEU A 118 0.64 -3.36 -1.39
N ALA A 119 1.17 -2.13 -1.37
CA ALA A 119 1.53 -1.39 -2.58
C ALA A 119 2.75 -1.96 -3.31
N SER A 120 3.66 -2.64 -2.59
CA SER A 120 4.84 -3.31 -3.14
C SER A 120 4.55 -4.78 -3.46
N GLU A 121 4.62 -5.66 -2.47
CA GLU A 121 4.53 -7.11 -2.62
C GLU A 121 3.10 -7.58 -2.94
N GLY A 122 2.08 -6.98 -2.33
CA GLY A 122 0.68 -7.33 -2.57
C GLY A 122 0.28 -7.16 -4.03
N VAL A 123 0.70 -6.06 -4.66
CA VAL A 123 0.48 -5.80 -6.09
C VAL A 123 1.21 -6.82 -6.98
N GLU A 124 2.46 -7.20 -6.63
CA GLU A 124 3.22 -8.23 -7.38
C GLU A 124 2.53 -9.62 -7.32
N GLN A 125 1.91 -9.95 -6.21
CA GLN A 125 1.16 -11.21 -6.10
C GLN A 125 -0.11 -11.21 -6.94
N ILE A 126 -0.82 -10.07 -7.03
CA ILE A 126 -2.00 -9.93 -7.88
C ILE A 126 -1.60 -9.93 -9.36
N ASP A 127 -0.47 -9.32 -9.71
CA ASP A 127 0.10 -9.37 -11.04
C ASP A 127 0.24 -10.83 -11.52
N THR A 128 0.84 -11.69 -10.71
CA THR A 128 1.00 -13.10 -11.05
C THR A 128 -0.33 -13.82 -11.29
N TYR A 129 -1.40 -13.40 -10.61
CA TYR A 129 -2.74 -13.92 -10.85
C TYR A 129 -3.22 -13.61 -12.28
N PHE A 130 -3.06 -12.38 -12.76
CA PHE A 130 -3.49 -11.96 -14.10
C PHE A 130 -2.54 -12.43 -15.20
N ALA A 131 -1.23 -12.35 -14.97
CA ALA A 131 -0.22 -12.64 -15.98
C ALA A 131 -0.01 -14.13 -16.23
N LYS A 132 -0.18 -14.97 -15.19
CA LYS A 132 0.15 -16.41 -15.28
C LYS A 132 -1.04 -17.31 -14.98
N TYR A 133 -1.71 -17.13 -13.83
CA TYR A 133 -2.74 -18.05 -13.40
C TYR A 133 -3.99 -18.00 -14.29
N LEU A 134 -4.50 -16.81 -14.56
CA LEU A 134 -5.76 -16.64 -15.29
C LEU A 134 -5.67 -17.12 -16.76
N PRO A 135 -4.62 -16.77 -17.53
CA PRO A 135 -4.41 -17.35 -18.87
C PRO A 135 -4.28 -18.86 -18.82
N GLN A 136 -3.50 -19.39 -17.86
CA GLN A 136 -3.31 -20.82 -17.72
C GLN A 136 -4.60 -21.56 -17.37
N LEU A 137 -5.48 -20.97 -16.57
CA LEU A 137 -6.78 -21.52 -16.23
C LEU A 137 -7.64 -21.75 -17.48
N PHE A 138 -7.77 -20.74 -18.33
CA PHE A 138 -8.55 -20.87 -19.57
C PHE A 138 -7.88 -21.80 -20.58
N TYR A 139 -6.57 -21.71 -20.73
CA TYR A 139 -5.82 -22.60 -21.62
C TYR A 139 -5.92 -24.07 -21.18
N SER A 140 -5.83 -24.34 -19.88
CA SER A 140 -5.92 -25.71 -19.34
C SER A 140 -7.30 -26.36 -19.48
N LEU A 141 -8.35 -25.56 -19.69
CA LEU A 141 -9.67 -26.05 -20.03
C LEU A 141 -9.81 -26.30 -21.55
N LEU A 142 -9.24 -25.40 -22.37
CA LEU A 142 -9.36 -25.45 -23.82
C LEU A 142 -8.50 -26.55 -24.45
N ALA A 143 -7.25 -26.74 -23.98
CA ALA A 143 -6.30 -27.64 -24.57
C ALA A 143 -6.74 -29.13 -24.55
N PRO A 144 -7.18 -29.74 -23.44
CA PRO A 144 -7.64 -31.12 -23.42
C PRO A 144 -8.87 -31.37 -24.31
N VAL A 145 -9.80 -30.40 -24.36
CA VAL A 145 -10.99 -30.51 -25.22
C VAL A 145 -10.59 -30.50 -26.71
N THR A 146 -9.69 -29.60 -27.08
CA THR A 146 -9.18 -29.55 -28.48
C THR A 146 -8.44 -30.83 -28.85
N LEU A 147 -7.57 -31.32 -27.97
CA LEU A 147 -6.83 -32.58 -28.21
C LEU A 147 -7.80 -33.77 -28.29
N PHE A 148 -8.84 -33.80 -27.46
CA PHE A 148 -9.87 -34.84 -27.54
C PHE A 148 -10.57 -34.84 -28.90
N VAL A 149 -11.03 -33.69 -29.37
CA VAL A 149 -11.66 -33.57 -30.71
C VAL A 149 -10.75 -34.03 -31.82
N LEU A 150 -9.44 -33.74 -31.75
CA LEU A 150 -8.45 -34.15 -32.73
C LEU A 150 -8.12 -35.65 -32.66
N LEU A 151 -8.15 -36.27 -31.49
CA LEU A 151 -7.77 -37.67 -31.29
C LEU A 151 -8.92 -38.66 -31.31
N VAL A 152 -10.17 -38.20 -31.09
CA VAL A 152 -11.35 -39.08 -31.13
C VAL A 152 -11.53 -39.72 -32.52
N GLY A 153 -11.20 -38.99 -33.58
CA GLY A 153 -11.18 -39.51 -34.95
C GLY A 153 -10.04 -40.47 -35.26
N VAL A 154 -8.99 -40.51 -34.41
CA VAL A 154 -7.85 -41.43 -34.56
C VAL A 154 -8.11 -42.74 -33.80
N HIS A 155 -8.46 -42.64 -32.51
CA HIS A 155 -8.87 -43.76 -31.66
C HIS A 155 -9.70 -43.32 -30.48
N ALA A 156 -11.01 -43.47 -30.58
CA ALA A 156 -11.97 -42.96 -29.61
C ALA A 156 -11.73 -43.49 -28.21
N ARG A 157 -11.42 -44.79 -28.03
CA ARG A 157 -11.20 -45.40 -26.70
C ARG A 157 -10.03 -44.75 -25.94
N SER A 158 -8.89 -44.53 -26.58
CA SER A 158 -7.74 -43.87 -25.94
C SER A 158 -8.02 -42.41 -25.65
N ALA A 159 -8.71 -41.68 -26.55
CA ALA A 159 -9.07 -40.29 -26.38
C ALA A 159 -10.05 -40.09 -25.18
N ILE A 160 -11.04 -41.00 -25.01
CA ILE A 160 -11.96 -40.99 -23.88
C ILE A 160 -11.24 -41.26 -22.56
N ILE A 161 -10.32 -42.25 -22.53
CA ILE A 161 -9.53 -42.55 -21.33
C ILE A 161 -8.70 -41.31 -20.92
N LEU A 162 -8.01 -40.66 -21.85
CA LEU A 162 -7.23 -39.45 -21.59
C LEU A 162 -8.14 -38.34 -21.03
N LEU A 163 -9.28 -38.06 -21.67
CA LEU A 163 -10.19 -37.02 -21.24
C LEU A 163 -10.81 -37.30 -19.87
N CYS A 164 -11.19 -38.56 -19.56
CA CYS A 164 -11.75 -38.94 -18.26
C CYS A 164 -10.74 -38.80 -17.10
N CYS A 165 -9.42 -38.90 -17.38
CA CYS A 165 -8.39 -38.69 -16.39
C CYS A 165 -8.08 -37.18 -16.11
N VAL A 166 -8.44 -36.27 -17.02
CA VAL A 166 -8.20 -34.83 -16.91
C VAL A 166 -8.80 -34.24 -15.62
N PRO A 167 -10.06 -34.51 -15.23
CA PRO A 167 -10.68 -33.95 -14.03
C PRO A 167 -10.02 -34.37 -12.71
N LEU A 168 -9.22 -35.45 -12.70
CA LEU A 168 -8.55 -35.92 -11.48
C LEU A 168 -7.56 -34.89 -10.92
N ILE A 169 -6.90 -34.10 -11.80
CA ILE A 169 -5.97 -33.05 -11.38
C ILE A 169 -6.69 -31.90 -10.66
N PRO A 170 -7.74 -31.24 -11.23
CA PRO A 170 -8.50 -30.24 -10.47
C PRO A 170 -9.11 -30.77 -9.18
N MET A 171 -9.58 -32.01 -9.16
CA MET A 171 -10.10 -32.66 -7.95
C MET A 171 -9.03 -32.77 -6.86
N SER A 172 -7.80 -33.18 -7.20
CA SER A 172 -6.69 -33.23 -6.27
C SER A 172 -6.31 -31.85 -5.71
N ILE A 173 -6.33 -30.81 -6.56
CA ILE A 173 -6.09 -29.40 -6.15
C ILE A 173 -7.15 -28.97 -5.12
N VAL A 174 -8.43 -29.21 -5.39
CA VAL A 174 -9.52 -28.83 -4.47
C VAL A 174 -9.43 -29.58 -3.14
N ALA A 175 -9.06 -30.86 -3.16
CA ALA A 175 -8.88 -31.65 -1.94
C ALA A 175 -7.77 -31.07 -1.03
N VAL A 176 -6.65 -30.63 -1.60
CA VAL A 176 -5.55 -30.01 -0.86
C VAL A 176 -5.89 -28.59 -0.39
N GLN A 177 -6.75 -27.86 -1.11
CA GLN A 177 -7.06 -26.46 -0.85
C GLN A 177 -7.58 -26.18 0.56
N LYS A 178 -8.47 -27.01 1.08
CA LYS A 178 -9.06 -26.84 2.42
C LYS A 178 -7.98 -26.88 3.52
N PHE A 179 -7.01 -27.79 3.38
CA PHE A 179 -5.89 -27.94 4.32
C PHE A 179 -4.88 -26.81 4.15
N ALA A 180 -4.57 -26.46 2.91
CA ALA A 180 -3.64 -25.38 2.55
C ALA A 180 -4.04 -24.02 3.11
N LYS A 181 -5.34 -23.67 3.08
CA LYS A 181 -5.83 -22.36 3.54
C LYS A 181 -5.49 -22.09 5.00
N LYS A 182 -5.69 -23.04 5.90
CA LYS A 182 -5.37 -22.90 7.33
C LYS A 182 -3.87 -22.77 7.57
N LEU A 183 -3.08 -23.58 6.87
CA LEU A 183 -1.62 -23.58 7.02
C LEU A 183 -0.99 -22.29 6.49
N LEU A 184 -1.50 -21.75 5.37
CA LEU A 184 -1.06 -20.47 4.80
C LEU A 184 -1.46 -19.28 5.69
N ALA A 185 -2.63 -19.31 6.33
CA ALA A 185 -3.00 -18.26 7.28
C ALA A 185 -2.02 -18.19 8.47
N ASN A 186 -1.64 -19.36 9.02
CA ASN A 186 -0.63 -19.43 10.08
C ASN A 186 0.76 -18.97 9.60
N TYR A 187 1.16 -19.34 8.38
CA TYR A 187 2.41 -18.88 7.77
C TYR A 187 2.48 -17.34 7.67
N TRP A 188 1.42 -16.72 7.16
CA TRP A 188 1.36 -15.26 7.04
C TRP A 188 1.35 -14.56 8.41
N GLY A 189 0.69 -15.15 9.42
CA GLY A 189 0.73 -14.62 10.79
C GLY A 189 2.16 -14.59 11.37
N GLU A 190 2.88 -15.72 11.29
CA GLU A 190 4.27 -15.78 11.78
C GLU A 190 5.23 -14.91 10.96
N TYR A 191 5.02 -14.80 9.63
CA TYR A 191 5.81 -13.93 8.77
C TYR A 191 5.68 -12.45 9.18
N THR A 192 4.45 -11.99 9.40
CA THR A 192 4.18 -10.62 9.84
C THR A 192 4.79 -10.36 11.22
N THR A 193 4.56 -11.26 12.17
CA THR A 193 5.12 -11.14 13.54
C THR A 193 6.65 -11.06 13.55
N LEU A 194 7.32 -11.87 12.72
CA LEU A 194 8.78 -11.83 12.59
C LEU A 194 9.25 -10.51 11.97
N GLY A 195 8.54 -10.03 10.92
CA GLY A 195 8.85 -8.76 10.25
C GLY A 195 8.69 -7.55 11.18
N ASP A 196 7.60 -7.51 11.94
CA ASP A 196 7.34 -6.44 12.92
C ASP A 196 8.42 -6.43 14.03
N SER A 197 8.77 -7.61 14.58
CA SER A 197 9.83 -7.71 15.57
C SER A 197 11.20 -7.30 15.02
N PHE A 198 11.50 -7.64 13.77
CA PHE A 198 12.74 -7.23 13.12
C PHE A 198 12.83 -5.71 12.97
N LEU A 199 11.75 -5.09 12.49
CA LEU A 199 11.67 -3.63 12.33
C LEU A 199 11.79 -2.91 13.67
N GLU A 200 11.06 -3.37 14.70
CA GLU A 200 11.15 -2.86 16.07
C GLU A 200 12.59 -2.91 16.60
N ASN A 201 13.27 -4.03 16.40
CA ASN A 201 14.66 -4.20 16.86
C ASN A 201 15.64 -3.27 16.15
N ILE A 202 15.47 -3.03 14.86
CA ILE A 202 16.31 -2.07 14.11
C ILE A 202 16.04 -0.65 14.59
N GLN A 203 14.78 -0.26 14.74
CA GLN A 203 14.42 1.07 15.23
C GLN A 203 14.89 1.31 16.67
N GLY A 204 14.83 0.28 17.51
CA GLY A 204 15.27 0.31 18.91
C GLY A 204 16.74 -0.06 19.12
N LEU A 205 17.57 -0.20 18.08
CA LEU A 205 18.94 -0.73 18.18
C LEU A 205 19.82 0.06 19.16
N THR A 206 19.72 1.39 19.15
CA THR A 206 20.45 2.26 20.08
C THR A 206 20.06 1.95 21.52
N THR A 207 18.77 1.84 21.80
CA THR A 207 18.25 1.48 23.13
C THR A 207 18.73 0.10 23.56
N LEU A 208 18.67 -0.90 22.68
CA LEU A 208 19.16 -2.26 22.96
C LEU A 208 20.66 -2.26 23.31
N LYS A 209 21.47 -1.44 22.65
CA LYS A 209 22.90 -1.31 22.93
C LYS A 209 23.17 -0.59 24.24
N ILE A 210 22.46 0.49 24.54
CA ILE A 210 22.60 1.23 25.82
C ILE A 210 22.31 0.31 27.01
N TYR A 211 21.24 -0.51 26.93
CA TYR A 211 20.86 -1.42 28.00
C TYR A 211 21.53 -2.79 27.93
N GLN A 212 22.45 -3.03 26.97
CA GLN A 212 23.11 -4.32 26.73
C GLN A 212 22.10 -5.48 26.58
N ALA A 213 20.93 -5.20 26.04
CA ALA A 213 19.83 -6.13 25.89
C ALA A 213 19.80 -6.82 24.50
N ASP A 214 20.77 -6.53 23.64
CA ASP A 214 20.86 -7.08 22.28
C ASP A 214 21.03 -8.60 22.27
N GLY A 215 21.76 -9.19 23.21
CA GLY A 215 21.87 -10.66 23.34
C GLY A 215 20.54 -11.33 23.65
N TRP A 216 19.80 -10.82 24.63
CA TRP A 216 18.45 -11.33 24.97
C TRP A 216 17.46 -11.18 23.81
N LYS A 217 17.47 -10.04 23.15
CA LYS A 217 16.57 -9.80 22.00
C LYS A 217 16.95 -10.67 20.80
N HIS A 218 18.24 -10.97 20.60
CA HIS A 218 18.73 -11.90 19.59
C HIS A 218 18.18 -13.33 19.82
N GLU A 219 18.21 -13.80 21.07
CA GLU A 219 17.62 -15.12 21.41
C GLU A 219 16.11 -15.17 21.13
N GLN A 220 15.38 -14.12 21.48
CA GLN A 220 13.95 -14.01 21.13
C GLN A 220 13.71 -14.08 19.63
N MET A 221 14.50 -13.32 18.85
CA MET A 221 14.41 -13.34 17.37
C MET A 221 14.72 -14.72 16.81
N ASN A 222 15.74 -15.40 17.32
CA ASN A 222 16.07 -16.75 16.88
C ASN A 222 14.94 -17.74 17.16
N ALA A 223 14.27 -17.62 18.31
CA ALA A 223 13.10 -18.43 18.62
C ALA A 223 11.90 -18.16 17.68
N GLN A 224 11.68 -16.90 17.31
CA GLN A 224 10.65 -16.51 16.32
C GLN A 224 11.02 -17.03 14.92
N ALA A 225 12.28 -16.85 14.50
CA ALA A 225 12.77 -17.33 13.21
C ALA A 225 12.65 -18.86 13.10
N GLU A 226 12.94 -19.60 14.18
CA GLU A 226 12.78 -21.06 14.19
C GLU A 226 11.31 -21.48 14.10
N ARG A 227 10.37 -20.79 14.75
CA ARG A 227 8.94 -21.03 14.57
C ARG A 227 8.51 -20.79 13.13
N PHE A 228 8.93 -19.66 12.54
CA PHE A 228 8.67 -19.34 11.15
C PHE A 228 9.27 -20.39 10.20
N ARG A 229 10.52 -20.81 10.43
CA ARG A 229 11.16 -21.88 9.65
C ARG A 229 10.33 -23.17 9.67
N ARG A 230 9.85 -23.59 10.85
CA ARG A 230 9.04 -24.83 10.98
C ARG A 230 7.73 -24.75 10.20
N ILE A 231 7.06 -23.60 10.24
CA ILE A 231 5.82 -23.39 9.48
C ILE A 231 6.11 -23.35 7.99
N THR A 232 7.18 -22.64 7.57
CA THR A 232 7.64 -22.59 6.17
C THR A 232 7.91 -24.00 5.64
N MET A 233 8.60 -24.84 6.40
CA MET A 233 8.86 -26.24 6.00
C MET A 233 7.58 -27.06 5.87
N LYS A 234 6.58 -26.85 6.74
CA LYS A 234 5.27 -27.51 6.59
C LYS A 234 4.55 -27.06 5.32
N VAL A 235 4.58 -25.75 5.00
CA VAL A 235 4.00 -25.22 3.75
C VAL A 235 4.71 -25.81 2.53
N LEU A 236 6.04 -25.82 2.51
CA LEU A 236 6.82 -26.41 1.42
C LEU A 236 6.53 -27.91 1.25
N THR A 237 6.50 -28.68 2.32
CA THR A 237 6.15 -30.11 2.29
C THR A 237 4.76 -30.33 1.71
N MET A 238 3.77 -29.52 2.13
CA MET A 238 2.41 -29.58 1.59
C MET A 238 2.40 -29.26 0.09
N GLN A 239 3.13 -28.22 -0.35
CA GLN A 239 3.21 -27.83 -1.76
C GLN A 239 3.86 -28.94 -2.60
N LEU A 240 4.99 -29.50 -2.16
CA LEU A 240 5.68 -30.60 -2.84
C LEU A 240 4.79 -31.85 -2.95
N ASN A 241 4.13 -32.23 -1.86
CA ASN A 241 3.22 -33.38 -1.88
C ASN A 241 2.03 -33.13 -2.84
N SER A 242 1.52 -31.91 -2.90
CA SER A 242 0.46 -31.54 -3.84
C SER A 242 0.93 -31.67 -5.30
N VAL A 243 2.15 -31.18 -5.60
CA VAL A 243 2.73 -31.31 -6.95
C VAL A 243 2.99 -32.79 -7.30
N THR A 244 3.53 -33.57 -6.36
CA THR A 244 3.76 -35.01 -6.56
C THR A 244 2.48 -35.76 -6.87
N LEU A 245 1.37 -35.44 -6.14
CA LEU A 245 0.07 -36.04 -6.41
C LEU A 245 -0.46 -35.66 -7.81
N MET A 246 -0.32 -34.39 -8.19
CA MET A 246 -0.70 -33.92 -9.54
C MET A 246 0.13 -34.59 -10.63
N ASP A 247 1.44 -34.77 -10.40
CA ASP A 247 2.33 -35.48 -11.34
C ASP A 247 1.93 -36.95 -11.47
N LEU A 248 1.61 -37.60 -10.37
CA LEU A 248 1.13 -38.99 -10.40
C LEU A 248 -0.17 -39.12 -11.23
N MET A 249 -1.12 -38.19 -11.08
CA MET A 249 -2.36 -38.18 -11.85
C MET A 249 -2.11 -37.86 -13.32
N ALA A 250 -1.21 -36.90 -13.61
CA ALA A 250 -0.89 -36.49 -14.97
C ALA A 250 -0.18 -37.61 -15.76
N TYR A 251 0.90 -38.15 -15.21
CA TYR A 251 1.66 -39.19 -15.86
C TYR A 251 0.96 -40.54 -15.84
N GLY A 252 0.21 -40.83 -14.76
CA GLY A 252 -0.65 -42.01 -14.68
C GLY A 252 -1.75 -42.00 -15.72
N GLY A 253 -2.44 -40.86 -15.90
CA GLY A 253 -3.47 -40.69 -16.93
C GLY A 253 -2.92 -40.79 -18.34
N ALA A 254 -1.77 -40.14 -18.60
CA ALA A 254 -1.06 -40.28 -19.87
C ALA A 254 -0.65 -41.76 -20.14
N GLY A 255 -0.12 -42.44 -19.13
CA GLY A 255 0.26 -43.85 -19.18
C GLY A 255 -0.92 -44.77 -19.55
N LEU A 256 -2.08 -44.57 -18.94
CA LEU A 256 -3.29 -45.34 -19.30
C LEU A 256 -3.72 -45.12 -20.76
N GLY A 257 -3.67 -43.89 -21.24
CA GLY A 257 -3.93 -43.56 -22.64
C GLY A 257 -2.93 -44.23 -23.59
N ILE A 258 -1.64 -44.21 -23.26
CA ILE A 258 -0.55 -44.86 -24.01
C ILE A 258 -0.75 -46.38 -24.02
N ILE A 259 -0.98 -47.02 -22.88
CA ILE A 259 -1.24 -48.46 -22.80
C ILE A 259 -2.42 -48.86 -23.68
N SER A 260 -3.51 -48.09 -23.66
CA SER A 260 -4.68 -48.34 -24.50
C SER A 260 -4.35 -48.25 -26.01
N ALA A 261 -3.52 -47.26 -26.42
CA ALA A 261 -3.11 -47.11 -27.81
C ALA A 261 -2.16 -48.23 -28.27
N VAL A 262 -1.19 -48.58 -27.42
CA VAL A 262 -0.24 -49.69 -27.71
C VAL A 262 -0.96 -51.03 -27.77
N ALA A 263 -1.88 -51.31 -26.86
CA ALA A 263 -2.68 -52.53 -26.88
C ALA A 263 -3.56 -52.63 -28.15
N ALA A 264 -4.10 -51.51 -28.63
CA ALA A 264 -4.86 -51.45 -29.87
C ALA A 264 -3.95 -51.68 -31.12
N PHE A 265 -2.72 -51.20 -31.09
CA PHE A 265 -1.70 -51.45 -32.11
C PHE A 265 -1.31 -52.92 -32.14
N ALA A 266 -0.99 -53.50 -30.99
CA ALA A 266 -0.64 -54.93 -30.88
C ALA A 266 -1.78 -55.85 -31.36
N ALA A 267 -3.03 -55.42 -31.20
CA ALA A 267 -4.20 -56.12 -31.71
C ALA A 267 -4.50 -55.86 -33.20
N GLY A 268 -3.61 -55.14 -33.90
CA GLY A 268 -3.78 -54.82 -35.34
C GLY A 268 -4.89 -53.80 -35.66
N ARG A 269 -5.45 -53.13 -34.64
CA ARG A 269 -6.57 -52.18 -34.78
C ARG A 269 -6.12 -50.74 -35.05
N LEU A 270 -4.84 -50.44 -34.84
CA LEU A 270 -4.24 -49.12 -35.08
C LEU A 270 -3.00 -49.24 -35.94
N THR A 271 -2.75 -48.20 -36.75
CA THR A 271 -1.49 -48.05 -37.48
C THR A 271 -0.39 -47.49 -36.55
N LEU A 272 0.88 -47.72 -36.89
CA LEU A 272 2.01 -47.16 -36.13
C LEU A 272 1.93 -45.63 -36.07
N THR A 273 1.57 -44.95 -37.18
CA THR A 273 1.36 -43.50 -37.24
C THR A 273 0.33 -43.01 -36.24
N ALA A 274 -0.81 -43.69 -36.15
CA ALA A 274 -1.90 -43.35 -35.21
C ALA A 274 -1.45 -43.56 -33.76
N THR A 275 -0.77 -44.66 -33.49
CA THR A 275 -0.23 -44.99 -32.15
C THR A 275 0.78 -43.95 -31.69
N LEU A 276 1.77 -43.63 -32.52
CA LEU A 276 2.79 -42.62 -32.24
C LEU A 276 2.16 -41.22 -32.00
N THR A 277 1.13 -40.86 -32.79
CA THR A 277 0.41 -39.59 -32.59
C THR A 277 -0.22 -39.53 -31.18
N ILE A 278 -0.87 -40.60 -30.73
CA ILE A 278 -1.48 -40.66 -29.40
C ILE A 278 -0.42 -40.64 -28.32
N VAL A 279 0.66 -41.44 -28.45
CA VAL A 279 1.75 -41.53 -27.46
C VAL A 279 2.42 -40.19 -27.26
N LEU A 280 2.77 -39.48 -28.34
CA LEU A 280 3.46 -38.20 -28.29
C LEU A 280 2.57 -37.06 -27.78
N LEU A 281 1.27 -37.10 -28.03
CA LEU A 281 0.32 -36.07 -27.55
C LEU A 281 -0.32 -36.40 -26.19
N ALA A 282 -0.16 -37.63 -25.66
CA ALA A 282 -0.78 -38.04 -24.41
C ALA A 282 -0.41 -37.12 -23.23
N ALA A 283 0.83 -36.68 -23.13
CA ALA A 283 1.29 -35.77 -22.09
C ALA A 283 0.66 -34.36 -22.21
N ASP A 284 0.38 -33.90 -23.43
CA ASP A 284 -0.15 -32.56 -23.68
C ASP A 284 -1.58 -32.38 -23.15
N PHE A 285 -2.32 -33.45 -22.85
CA PHE A 285 -3.61 -33.39 -22.14
C PHE A 285 -3.47 -32.90 -20.71
N PHE A 286 -2.37 -33.20 -20.05
CA PHE A 286 -2.19 -33.01 -18.62
C PHE A 286 -1.24 -31.89 -18.26
N LEU A 287 -0.23 -31.59 -19.09
CA LEU A 287 0.77 -30.55 -18.85
C LEU A 287 0.16 -29.17 -18.55
N PRO A 288 -0.87 -28.70 -19.27
CA PRO A 288 -1.51 -27.43 -18.96
C PRO A 288 -2.13 -27.38 -17.57
N LEU A 289 -2.78 -28.46 -17.14
CA LEU A 289 -3.42 -28.56 -15.82
C LEU A 289 -2.37 -28.69 -14.70
N ARG A 290 -1.28 -29.41 -14.94
CA ARG A 290 -0.15 -29.49 -14.02
C ARG A 290 0.45 -28.11 -13.75
N LEU A 291 0.67 -27.31 -14.79
CA LEU A 291 1.14 -25.92 -14.67
C LEU A 291 0.11 -25.04 -13.94
N LEU A 292 -1.17 -25.23 -14.22
CA LEU A 292 -2.23 -24.55 -13.48
C LEU A 292 -2.15 -24.85 -11.98
N GLY A 293 -1.89 -26.11 -11.60
CA GLY A 293 -1.70 -26.51 -10.22
C GLY A 293 -0.52 -25.81 -9.53
N SER A 294 0.59 -25.63 -10.25
CA SER A 294 1.74 -24.88 -9.76
C SER A 294 1.41 -23.39 -9.54
N TYR A 295 0.67 -22.78 -10.48
CA TYR A 295 0.26 -21.37 -10.36
C TYR A 295 -0.87 -21.16 -9.34
N PHE A 296 -1.60 -22.20 -8.98
CA PHE A 296 -2.73 -22.11 -8.04
C PHE A 296 -2.30 -21.60 -6.65
N HIS A 297 -1.16 -22.07 -6.13
CA HIS A 297 -0.65 -21.63 -4.83
C HIS A 297 -0.28 -20.14 -4.84
N ILE A 298 0.29 -19.67 -5.95
CA ILE A 298 0.64 -18.25 -6.13
C ILE A 298 -0.64 -17.40 -6.26
N ALA A 299 -1.63 -17.91 -7.00
CA ALA A 299 -2.91 -17.24 -7.16
C ALA A 299 -3.70 -17.11 -5.83
N MET A 300 -3.55 -18.04 -4.91
CA MET A 300 -4.14 -17.93 -3.56
C MET A 300 -3.55 -16.77 -2.77
N ASN A 301 -2.24 -16.55 -2.85
CA ASN A 301 -1.59 -15.41 -2.21
C ASN A 301 -2.09 -14.09 -2.82
N GLY A 302 -2.15 -14.02 -4.15
CA GLY A 302 -2.71 -12.88 -4.87
C GLY A 302 -4.17 -12.58 -4.49
N ALA A 303 -4.99 -13.61 -4.28
CA ALA A 303 -6.37 -13.43 -3.84
C ALA A 303 -6.47 -12.89 -2.41
N ALA A 304 -5.59 -13.32 -1.51
CA ALA A 304 -5.54 -12.82 -0.13
C ALA A 304 -5.07 -11.35 -0.08
N SER A 305 -4.03 -11.01 -0.86
CA SER A 305 -3.56 -9.63 -1.01
C SER A 305 -4.64 -8.72 -1.62
N ALA A 306 -5.37 -9.23 -2.61
CA ALA A 306 -6.47 -8.50 -3.24
C ALA A 306 -7.59 -8.18 -2.24
N GLU A 307 -7.93 -9.09 -1.34
CA GLU A 307 -8.96 -8.85 -0.31
C GLU A 307 -8.56 -7.69 0.61
N LYS A 308 -7.30 -7.63 1.03
CA LYS A 308 -6.77 -6.53 1.83
C LYS A 308 -6.74 -5.20 1.05
N ILE A 309 -6.28 -5.22 -0.21
CA ILE A 309 -6.29 -4.02 -1.07
C ILE A 309 -7.73 -3.53 -1.28
N PHE A 310 -8.68 -4.41 -1.58
CA PHE A 310 -10.08 -4.01 -1.75
C PHE A 310 -10.70 -3.49 -0.45
N LYS A 311 -10.30 -4.00 0.72
CA LYS A 311 -10.71 -3.43 2.01
C LYS A 311 -10.20 -2.00 2.16
N LEU A 312 -8.95 -1.73 1.82
CA LEU A 312 -8.39 -0.37 1.82
C LEU A 312 -9.11 0.55 0.81
N LEU A 313 -9.34 0.07 -0.42
CA LEU A 313 -10.04 0.84 -1.45
C LEU A 313 -11.52 1.10 -1.12
N ALA A 314 -12.15 0.22 -0.33
CA ALA A 314 -13.53 0.37 0.13
C ALA A 314 -13.67 1.18 1.44
N ALA A 315 -12.56 1.60 2.05
CA ALA A 315 -12.61 2.44 3.25
C ALA A 315 -13.41 3.72 2.97
N GLU A 316 -14.18 4.16 3.95
CA GLU A 316 -14.96 5.39 3.85
C GLU A 316 -14.01 6.59 3.71
N GLU A 317 -14.22 7.40 2.69
CA GLU A 317 -13.49 8.64 2.50
C GLU A 317 -14.13 9.74 3.36
N PRO A 318 -13.34 10.65 3.95
CA PRO A 318 -13.92 11.84 4.56
C PRO A 318 -14.83 12.53 3.54
N ALA A 319 -16.04 12.86 3.95
CA ALA A 319 -16.95 13.58 3.08
C ALA A 319 -16.32 14.92 2.70
N ASP A 320 -16.18 15.21 1.42
CA ASP A 320 -15.83 16.53 0.94
C ASP A 320 -17.12 17.34 0.88
N GLY A 321 -17.16 18.47 1.61
CA GLY A 321 -18.30 19.35 1.59
C GLY A 321 -18.40 20.13 0.29
N ASP A 322 -19.50 20.81 0.07
CA ASP A 322 -19.76 21.64 -1.11
C ASP A 322 -19.79 23.14 -0.79
N ARG A 323 -19.63 23.50 0.49
CA ARG A 323 -19.71 24.87 0.99
C ARG A 323 -18.34 25.55 1.06
N VAL A 324 -18.37 26.88 0.95
CA VAL A 324 -17.20 27.75 1.09
C VAL A 324 -17.32 28.50 2.43
N PRO A 325 -16.21 28.76 3.15
CA PRO A 325 -16.22 29.59 4.35
C PRO A 325 -16.82 30.96 4.06
N GLY A 326 -17.55 31.53 5.01
CA GLY A 326 -18.02 32.92 4.90
C GLY A 326 -16.85 33.92 4.91
N GLU A 327 -17.12 35.18 4.58
CA GLU A 327 -16.12 36.26 4.58
C GLU A 327 -15.47 36.46 5.97
N ASN A 328 -16.26 36.27 7.04
CA ASN A 328 -15.76 36.29 8.40
C ASN A 328 -15.25 34.90 8.80
N THR A 329 -13.94 34.77 8.96
CA THR A 329 -13.25 33.49 9.27
C THR A 329 -13.22 33.16 10.77
N THR A 330 -14.23 33.62 11.55
CA THR A 330 -14.38 33.25 12.97
C THR A 330 -14.56 31.74 13.11
N LEU A 331 -13.79 31.13 14.00
CA LEU A 331 -13.92 29.71 14.39
C LEU A 331 -14.74 29.61 15.67
N LYS A 332 -15.67 28.65 15.71
CA LYS A 332 -16.53 28.44 16.88
C LYS A 332 -16.70 26.94 17.15
N LEU A 333 -16.54 26.58 18.42
CA LEU A 333 -16.90 25.27 18.95
C LEU A 333 -18.09 25.44 19.88
N GLU A 334 -19.11 24.61 19.76
CA GLU A 334 -20.31 24.61 20.62
C GLU A 334 -20.63 23.19 21.05
N HIS A 335 -20.57 22.95 22.36
CA HIS A 335 -20.90 21.68 23.00
C HIS A 335 -20.20 20.47 22.37
N VAL A 336 -18.92 20.61 22.00
CA VAL A 336 -18.17 19.59 21.31
C VAL A 336 -17.73 18.47 22.25
N THR A 337 -18.16 17.24 21.94
CA THR A 337 -17.70 16.03 22.62
C THR A 337 -17.10 15.07 21.58
N PHE A 338 -15.91 14.53 21.86
CA PHE A 338 -15.18 13.67 20.94
C PHE A 338 -14.32 12.63 21.66
N GLY A 339 -14.20 11.44 21.08
CA GLY A 339 -13.28 10.38 21.49
C GLY A 339 -12.79 9.58 20.29
N TYR A 340 -11.54 9.12 20.33
CA TYR A 340 -10.97 8.26 19.27
C TYR A 340 -11.53 6.84 19.31
N GLU A 341 -11.91 6.39 20.51
CA GLU A 341 -12.53 5.09 20.77
C GLU A 341 -13.90 5.32 21.40
N LYS A 342 -14.84 4.40 21.20
CA LYS A 342 -16.22 4.53 21.70
C LYS A 342 -16.31 4.67 23.22
N ASP A 343 -15.35 4.07 23.92
CA ASP A 343 -15.37 4.02 25.40
C ASP A 343 -14.45 5.07 26.06
N ARG A 344 -13.73 5.90 25.26
CA ARG A 344 -12.80 6.90 25.80
C ARG A 344 -13.06 8.28 25.22
N THR A 345 -13.76 9.11 25.99
CA THR A 345 -13.98 10.52 25.67
C THR A 345 -12.73 11.34 25.96
N ILE A 346 -12.29 12.14 24.99
CA ILE A 346 -11.13 13.04 25.07
C ILE A 346 -11.56 14.49 25.26
N LEU A 347 -12.58 14.93 24.51
CA LEU A 347 -13.18 16.25 24.67
C LEU A 347 -14.60 16.07 25.22
N ASN A 348 -14.96 16.87 26.23
CA ASN A 348 -16.21 16.75 26.95
C ASN A 348 -16.85 18.12 27.09
N ASP A 349 -17.87 18.40 26.26
CA ASP A 349 -18.64 19.63 26.27
C ASP A 349 -17.79 20.90 26.12
N VAL A 350 -16.92 20.93 25.10
CA VAL A 350 -16.02 22.06 24.83
C VAL A 350 -16.76 23.12 24.01
N SER A 351 -16.75 24.35 24.53
CA SER A 351 -17.35 25.50 23.85
C SER A 351 -16.45 26.73 23.99
N PHE A 352 -16.07 27.33 22.86
CA PHE A 352 -15.34 28.61 22.79
C PHE A 352 -15.35 29.19 21.37
N THR A 353 -14.94 30.46 21.27
CA THR A 353 -14.92 31.22 20.00
C THR A 353 -13.56 31.86 19.78
N ILE A 354 -13.07 31.78 18.56
CA ILE A 354 -11.85 32.43 18.10
C ILE A 354 -12.24 33.48 17.06
N PRO A 355 -12.27 34.75 17.42
CA PRO A 355 -12.61 35.82 16.47
C PRO A 355 -11.58 35.94 15.33
N GLN A 356 -12.03 36.41 14.19
CA GLN A 356 -11.13 36.73 13.08
C GLN A 356 -10.08 37.76 13.50
N GLY A 357 -8.82 37.54 13.13
CA GLY A 357 -7.70 38.44 13.41
C GLY A 357 -7.18 38.38 14.85
N SER A 358 -7.77 37.57 15.73
CA SER A 358 -7.30 37.41 17.10
C SER A 358 -6.13 36.43 17.24
N PHE A 359 -5.31 36.65 18.26
CA PHE A 359 -4.27 35.73 18.68
C PHE A 359 -4.76 34.97 19.93
N VAL A 360 -5.13 33.72 19.77
CA VAL A 360 -5.68 32.87 20.82
C VAL A 360 -4.73 31.74 21.17
N SER A 361 -4.60 31.44 22.46
CA SER A 361 -3.79 30.32 22.92
C SER A 361 -4.61 29.25 23.66
N LEU A 362 -4.26 27.97 23.41
CA LEU A 362 -4.77 26.82 24.14
C LEU A 362 -3.65 26.25 25.02
N VAL A 363 -3.89 26.22 26.34
CA VAL A 363 -2.92 25.76 27.33
C VAL A 363 -3.51 24.69 28.24
N GLY A 364 -2.67 23.90 28.90
CA GLY A 364 -3.09 22.87 29.84
C GLY A 364 -2.12 21.68 29.85
N GLU A 365 -2.35 20.73 30.74
CA GLU A 365 -1.52 19.53 30.89
C GLU A 365 -1.45 18.71 29.62
N SER A 366 -0.39 17.89 29.50
CA SER A 366 -0.27 16.96 28.37
C SER A 366 -1.45 15.96 28.38
N GLY A 367 -2.00 15.69 27.20
CA GLY A 367 -3.14 14.77 27.06
C GLY A 367 -4.50 15.35 27.40
N CYS A 368 -4.64 16.64 27.74
CA CYS A 368 -5.95 17.25 28.03
C CYS A 368 -6.82 17.53 26.78
N GLY A 369 -6.35 17.24 25.56
CA GLY A 369 -7.16 17.33 24.34
C GLY A 369 -6.82 18.50 23.38
N LYS A 370 -5.75 19.27 23.59
CA LYS A 370 -5.37 20.44 22.76
C LYS A 370 -5.16 20.08 21.29
N SER A 371 -4.32 19.09 21.01
CA SER A 371 -4.06 18.63 19.63
C SER A 371 -5.30 17.97 19.00
N THR A 372 -6.21 17.44 19.82
CA THR A 372 -7.52 16.95 19.34
C THR A 372 -8.38 18.12 18.85
N ILE A 373 -8.39 19.25 19.57
CA ILE A 373 -9.06 20.48 19.10
C ILE A 373 -8.45 20.94 17.77
N ALA A 374 -7.11 20.94 17.65
CA ALA A 374 -6.43 21.27 16.39
C ALA A 374 -6.89 20.39 15.24
N ALA A 375 -7.02 19.08 15.49
CA ALA A 375 -7.49 18.12 14.50
C ALA A 375 -8.96 18.35 14.08
N LEU A 376 -9.82 18.75 15.01
CA LEU A 376 -11.23 19.09 14.71
C LEU A 376 -11.33 20.41 13.93
N LEU A 377 -10.62 21.47 14.37
CA LEU A 377 -10.60 22.77 13.69
C LEU A 377 -10.05 22.69 12.27
N SER A 378 -9.01 21.89 12.07
CA SER A 378 -8.45 21.64 10.73
C SER A 378 -9.33 20.72 9.86
N GLY A 379 -10.39 20.12 10.43
CA GLY A 379 -11.23 19.13 9.77
C GLY A 379 -10.51 17.82 9.45
N SER A 380 -9.37 17.56 10.09
CA SER A 380 -8.64 16.29 9.96
C SER A 380 -9.37 15.15 10.66
N ARG A 381 -10.28 15.46 11.59
CA ARG A 381 -11.12 14.52 12.33
C ARG A 381 -12.58 14.89 12.25
N THR A 382 -13.42 13.87 12.17
CA THR A 382 -14.89 13.96 12.14
C THR A 382 -15.48 13.04 13.23
N GLY A 383 -16.80 12.95 13.33
CA GLY A 383 -17.44 12.02 14.27
C GLY A 383 -17.59 12.57 15.70
N TYR A 384 -17.50 13.89 15.88
CA TYR A 384 -17.82 14.57 17.15
C TYR A 384 -19.31 14.87 17.24
N THR A 385 -19.81 15.07 18.46
CA THR A 385 -21.13 15.67 18.74
C THR A 385 -20.97 17.16 19.04
N GLY A 386 -22.02 17.95 18.85
CA GLY A 386 -21.94 19.41 18.92
C GLY A 386 -21.65 20.04 17.56
N SER A 387 -21.11 21.24 17.55
CA SER A 387 -20.84 22.00 16.31
C SER A 387 -19.43 22.59 16.31
N VAL A 388 -18.72 22.44 15.18
CA VAL A 388 -17.46 23.12 14.88
C VAL A 388 -17.66 23.88 13.57
N THR A 389 -17.59 25.21 13.61
CA THR A 389 -17.83 26.07 12.43
C THR A 389 -16.64 26.94 12.10
N LEU A 390 -16.43 27.20 10.82
CA LEU A 390 -15.52 28.19 10.27
C LEU A 390 -16.33 29.14 9.39
N GLY A 391 -16.33 30.41 9.74
CA GLY A 391 -17.13 31.41 9.02
C GLY A 391 -18.65 31.14 9.06
N GLY A 392 -19.13 30.52 10.15
CA GLY A 392 -20.53 30.13 10.31
C GLY A 392 -20.95 28.87 9.55
N VAL A 393 -20.04 28.21 8.83
CA VAL A 393 -20.29 26.97 8.11
C VAL A 393 -19.66 25.80 8.88
N PRO A 394 -20.38 24.68 9.12
CA PRO A 394 -19.79 23.50 9.75
C PRO A 394 -18.55 23.01 8.98
N VAL A 395 -17.46 22.74 9.70
CA VAL A 395 -16.16 22.35 9.09
C VAL A 395 -16.30 21.10 8.21
N GLN A 396 -17.22 20.20 8.55
CA GLN A 396 -17.50 18.97 7.80
C GLN A 396 -18.22 19.23 6.45
N GLU A 397 -18.92 20.36 6.32
CA GLU A 397 -19.63 20.75 5.10
C GLU A 397 -18.78 21.64 4.20
N LEU A 398 -17.59 22.05 4.64
CA LEU A 398 -16.68 22.86 3.84
C LEU A 398 -15.96 22.01 2.80
N GLN A 399 -15.85 22.57 1.60
CA GLN A 399 -14.99 22.03 0.55
C GLN A 399 -13.52 21.97 1.04
N GLN A 400 -12.88 20.80 0.94
CA GLN A 400 -11.53 20.57 1.47
C GLN A 400 -10.51 21.56 0.93
N GLU A 401 -10.57 21.86 -0.36
CA GLU A 401 -9.65 22.82 -0.98
C GLU A 401 -9.79 24.22 -0.37
N GLN A 402 -11.01 24.70 -0.15
CA GLN A 402 -11.26 26.01 0.44
C GLN A 402 -10.86 26.08 1.92
N ARG A 403 -11.11 24.98 2.65
CA ARG A 403 -10.65 24.86 4.04
C ARG A 403 -9.13 24.95 4.15
N LEU A 404 -8.39 24.20 3.31
CA LEU A 404 -6.93 24.23 3.28
C LEU A 404 -6.36 25.58 2.80
N ARG A 405 -7.06 26.30 1.93
CA ARG A 405 -6.70 27.68 1.54
C ARG A 405 -6.98 28.71 2.64
N THR A 406 -7.83 28.38 3.61
CA THR A 406 -8.20 29.29 4.69
C THR A 406 -7.40 29.04 5.97
N LEU A 407 -7.08 27.79 6.29
CA LEU A 407 -6.42 27.39 7.52
C LEU A 407 -5.18 26.53 7.24
N THR A 408 -4.04 26.95 7.80
CA THR A 408 -2.79 26.18 7.81
C THR A 408 -2.52 25.63 9.21
N LEU A 409 -2.37 24.32 9.31
CA LEU A 409 -1.89 23.63 10.50
C LEU A 409 -0.38 23.41 10.43
N VAL A 410 0.35 23.88 11.44
CA VAL A 410 1.79 23.62 11.64
C VAL A 410 1.94 22.67 12.82
N PRO A 411 2.15 21.36 12.60
CA PRO A 411 2.31 20.40 13.67
C PRO A 411 3.73 20.46 14.27
N HIS A 412 3.89 19.94 15.49
CA HIS A 412 5.18 19.86 16.18
C HIS A 412 6.24 19.04 15.39
N ASN A 413 5.82 18.01 14.68
CA ASN A 413 6.65 17.15 13.83
C ASN A 413 6.31 17.36 12.35
N ALA A 414 6.63 18.53 11.82
CA ALA A 414 6.40 18.82 10.41
C ALA A 414 7.33 17.97 9.53
N ALA A 415 6.75 17.27 8.55
CA ALA A 415 7.52 16.46 7.62
C ALA A 415 8.38 17.34 6.68
N ILE A 416 9.68 17.04 6.64
CA ILE A 416 10.62 17.59 5.66
C ILE A 416 10.90 16.51 4.62
N PHE A 417 10.68 16.83 3.35
CA PHE A 417 10.86 15.89 2.25
C PHE A 417 12.29 15.94 1.71
N LYS A 418 12.80 14.77 1.33
CA LYS A 418 14.08 14.67 0.63
C LYS A 418 14.05 15.49 -0.66
N GLY A 419 15.07 16.30 -0.88
CA GLY A 419 15.19 17.18 -2.05
C GLY A 419 16.04 18.41 -1.73
N THR A 420 15.52 19.60 -2.03
CA THR A 420 16.18 20.87 -1.72
C THR A 420 15.28 21.76 -0.84
N VAL A 421 15.84 22.80 -0.26
CA VAL A 421 15.06 23.85 0.45
C VAL A 421 14.00 24.42 -0.47
N GLU A 422 14.35 24.77 -1.72
CA GLU A 422 13.42 25.26 -2.73
C GLU A 422 12.25 24.29 -2.97
N SER A 423 12.55 23.01 -3.19
CA SER A 423 11.52 22.01 -3.45
C SER A 423 10.53 21.86 -2.29
N ASN A 424 10.99 22.00 -1.05
CA ASN A 424 10.14 21.96 0.14
C ASN A 424 9.29 23.22 0.30
N LEU A 425 9.82 24.39 -0.01
CA LEU A 425 9.06 25.65 0.03
C LEU A 425 7.99 25.72 -1.08
N ARG A 426 8.33 25.30 -2.30
CA ARG A 426 7.40 25.28 -3.43
C ARG A 426 6.22 24.32 -3.27
N MET A 427 6.25 23.39 -2.31
CA MET A 427 5.07 22.59 -1.95
C MET A 427 3.91 23.46 -1.46
N ALA A 428 4.19 24.57 -0.77
CA ALA A 428 3.16 25.50 -0.29
C ALA A 428 2.68 26.47 -1.40
N LYS A 429 3.59 26.90 -2.26
CA LYS A 429 3.30 27.83 -3.37
C LYS A 429 4.20 27.49 -4.58
N PRO A 430 3.70 26.65 -5.52
CA PRO A 430 4.50 26.20 -6.67
C PRO A 430 5.02 27.34 -7.54
N ASP A 431 4.25 28.42 -7.67
CA ASP A 431 4.52 29.59 -8.53
C ASP A 431 5.29 30.71 -7.79
N ALA A 432 5.80 30.44 -6.56
CA ALA A 432 6.56 31.45 -5.82
C ALA A 432 7.82 31.85 -6.59
N ASP A 433 8.06 33.14 -6.69
CA ASP A 433 9.33 33.64 -7.21
C ASP A 433 10.45 33.49 -6.17
N GLU A 434 11.71 33.66 -6.61
CA GLU A 434 12.86 33.45 -5.73
C GLU A 434 12.89 34.47 -4.57
N ALA A 435 12.41 35.69 -4.79
CA ALA A 435 12.33 36.71 -3.76
C ALA A 435 11.34 36.31 -2.65
N GLN A 436 10.20 35.74 -2.99
CA GLN A 436 9.22 35.23 -2.03
C GLN A 436 9.80 34.06 -1.20
N LEU A 437 10.56 33.17 -1.83
CA LEU A 437 11.20 32.06 -1.12
C LEU A 437 12.23 32.58 -0.10
N TRP A 438 13.06 33.54 -0.48
CA TRP A 438 14.03 34.16 0.43
C TRP A 438 13.34 34.95 1.53
N ALA A 439 12.31 35.73 1.23
CA ALA A 439 11.54 36.47 2.22
C ALA A 439 10.92 35.55 3.28
N ALA A 440 10.39 34.39 2.88
CA ALA A 440 9.88 33.41 3.83
C ALA A 440 10.98 32.81 4.73
N LEU A 441 12.18 32.58 4.21
CA LEU A 441 13.33 32.12 5.00
C LEU A 441 13.85 33.22 5.93
N GLU A 442 13.83 34.48 5.51
CA GLU A 442 14.24 35.64 6.34
C GLU A 442 13.29 35.84 7.53
N GLN A 443 11.99 35.69 7.31
CA GLN A 443 10.99 35.81 8.39
C GLN A 443 11.18 34.82 9.54
N VAL A 444 11.85 33.71 9.30
CA VAL A 444 12.12 32.67 10.31
C VAL A 444 13.62 32.55 10.66
N ASN A 445 14.42 33.55 10.32
CA ASN A 445 15.88 33.58 10.54
C ASN A 445 16.61 32.32 10.05
N LEU A 446 16.19 31.75 8.91
CA LEU A 446 16.85 30.58 8.30
C LEU A 446 17.63 30.92 7.03
N ALA A 447 17.52 32.16 6.53
CA ALA A 447 18.13 32.60 5.29
C ALA A 447 19.66 32.52 5.33
N ASP A 448 20.30 32.98 6.40
CA ASP A 448 21.76 32.99 6.53
C ASP A 448 22.33 31.57 6.58
N PHE A 449 21.65 30.66 7.26
CA PHE A 449 22.02 29.24 7.21
C PHE A 449 21.98 28.72 5.76
N CYS A 450 20.90 28.98 5.03
CA CYS A 450 20.79 28.53 3.64
C CYS A 450 21.87 29.18 2.75
N ARG A 451 22.16 30.49 2.92
CA ARG A 451 23.22 31.19 2.19
C ARG A 451 24.62 30.65 2.48
N SER A 452 24.87 30.19 3.72
CA SER A 452 26.13 29.57 4.11
C SER A 452 26.36 28.18 3.51
N GLN A 453 25.31 27.56 3.03
CA GLN A 453 25.33 26.27 2.34
C GLN A 453 25.28 26.47 0.82
N ASN A 454 24.28 25.91 0.14
CA ASN A 454 24.10 26.02 -1.30
C ASN A 454 22.84 26.84 -1.66
N GLY A 455 22.48 27.85 -0.87
CA GLY A 455 21.31 28.68 -1.06
C GLY A 455 20.01 27.85 -1.05
N LEU A 456 19.08 28.16 -1.94
CA LEU A 456 17.84 27.43 -2.11
C LEU A 456 18.03 25.99 -2.60
N GLN A 457 19.21 25.69 -3.21
CA GLN A 457 19.58 24.34 -3.65
C GLN A 457 20.24 23.51 -2.56
N THR A 458 20.25 23.98 -1.31
CA THR A 458 20.75 23.20 -0.16
C THR A 458 20.02 21.87 -0.09
N ALA A 459 20.77 20.76 -0.17
CA ALA A 459 20.23 19.42 -0.17
C ALA A 459 19.65 19.04 1.20
N LEU A 460 18.47 18.44 1.19
CA LEU A 460 17.78 17.92 2.37
C LEU A 460 17.69 16.40 2.29
N HIS A 461 18.12 15.73 3.34
CA HIS A 461 18.00 14.29 3.48
C HIS A 461 16.57 13.90 3.90
N GLU A 462 16.28 12.62 3.90
CA GLU A 462 15.00 12.08 4.34
C GLU A 462 14.68 12.51 5.79
N GLY A 463 13.47 13.04 6.00
CA GLY A 463 13.05 13.58 7.28
C GLY A 463 13.83 14.83 7.74
N GLY A 464 14.65 15.46 6.88
CA GLY A 464 15.51 16.57 7.26
C GLY A 464 16.60 16.17 8.26
N SER A 465 17.10 14.93 8.20
CA SER A 465 18.06 14.38 9.16
C SER A 465 19.40 15.12 9.21
N ASN A 466 19.72 15.91 8.19
CA ASN A 466 20.88 16.79 8.14
C ASN A 466 20.63 18.21 8.68
N LEU A 467 19.44 18.49 9.20
CA LEU A 467 19.08 19.76 9.86
C LEU A 467 18.98 19.56 11.38
N SER A 468 19.28 20.61 12.15
CA SER A 468 18.93 20.63 13.58
C SER A 468 17.43 20.62 13.81
N GLY A 469 16.97 20.34 15.02
CA GLY A 469 15.54 20.42 15.39
C GLY A 469 14.93 21.79 15.07
N GLY A 470 15.61 22.85 15.48
CA GLY A 470 15.19 24.24 15.23
C GLY A 470 15.19 24.60 13.75
N GLN A 471 16.21 24.17 12.97
CA GLN A 471 16.24 24.40 11.52
C GLN A 471 15.09 23.70 10.79
N ARG A 472 14.76 22.46 11.16
CA ARG A 472 13.61 21.74 10.61
C ARG A 472 12.30 22.47 10.88
N GLN A 473 12.11 22.93 12.12
CA GLN A 473 10.88 23.62 12.52
C GLN A 473 10.76 24.99 11.84
N ARG A 474 11.87 25.76 11.76
CA ARG A 474 11.92 27.03 11.03
C ARG A 474 11.64 26.85 9.52
N LEU A 475 12.15 25.79 8.90
CA LEU A 475 11.82 25.50 7.49
C LEU A 475 10.33 25.14 7.31
N ALA A 476 9.75 24.39 8.23
CA ALA A 476 8.31 24.10 8.23
C ALA A 476 7.48 25.38 8.42
N MET A 477 7.94 26.27 9.28
CA MET A 477 7.32 27.58 9.49
C MET A 477 7.42 28.46 8.25
N ALA A 478 8.59 28.55 7.60
CA ALA A 478 8.76 29.29 6.33
C ALA A 478 7.79 28.78 5.25
N ARG A 479 7.62 27.45 5.15
CA ARG A 479 6.65 26.84 4.25
C ARG A 479 5.21 27.25 4.59
N ALA A 480 4.85 27.28 5.88
CA ALA A 480 3.53 27.72 6.31
C ALA A 480 3.28 29.20 6.01
N LEU A 481 4.26 30.08 6.26
CA LEU A 481 4.17 31.51 5.95
C LEU A 481 4.00 31.76 4.43
N LEU A 482 4.71 31.02 3.61
CA LEU A 482 4.63 31.10 2.16
C LEU A 482 3.25 30.67 1.62
N HIS A 483 2.53 29.78 2.31
CA HIS A 483 1.16 29.35 1.99
C HIS A 483 0.16 30.49 2.16
N ASP A 484 0.42 31.43 3.07
CA ASP A 484 -0.28 32.71 3.28
C ASP A 484 -1.79 32.61 3.48
N THR A 485 -2.23 31.75 4.39
CA THR A 485 -3.65 31.55 4.76
C THR A 485 -4.15 32.62 5.72
N SER A 486 -5.48 32.71 5.91
CA SER A 486 -6.12 33.64 6.86
C SER A 486 -5.98 33.20 8.32
N ILE A 487 -5.86 31.89 8.56
CA ILE A 487 -5.79 31.29 9.88
C ILE A 487 -4.54 30.40 9.96
N TYR A 488 -3.77 30.57 11.03
CA TYR A 488 -2.65 29.70 11.37
C TYR A 488 -2.92 28.99 12.69
N LEU A 489 -2.77 27.68 12.68
CA LEU A 489 -2.87 26.84 13.86
C LEU A 489 -1.50 26.21 14.11
N PHE A 490 -0.83 26.62 15.18
CA PHE A 490 0.46 26.12 15.60
C PHE A 490 0.26 25.11 16.74
N ASP A 491 0.53 23.83 16.47
CA ASP A 491 0.43 22.76 17.45
C ASP A 491 1.82 22.42 17.96
N GLU A 492 2.20 23.02 19.10
CA GLU A 492 3.50 22.84 19.75
C GLU A 492 4.69 23.14 18.83
N ALA A 493 4.58 24.19 17.99
CA ALA A 493 5.57 24.53 16.98
C ALA A 493 6.97 24.87 17.52
N THR A 494 7.13 25.08 18.84
CA THR A 494 8.41 25.37 19.52
C THR A 494 8.91 24.22 20.39
N SER A 495 8.27 23.04 20.36
CA SER A 495 8.75 21.91 21.16
C SER A 495 10.02 21.29 20.59
N ASN A 496 10.93 20.86 21.49
CA ASN A 496 12.20 20.20 21.14
C ASN A 496 13.16 21.06 20.30
N VAL A 497 13.11 22.39 20.44
CA VAL A 497 14.05 23.32 19.83
C VAL A 497 14.83 24.06 20.92
N ASP A 498 16.01 24.53 20.56
CA ASP A 498 16.84 25.40 21.41
C ASP A 498 16.16 26.77 21.64
N ALA A 499 16.54 27.48 22.70
CA ALA A 499 15.93 28.76 23.08
C ALA A 499 16.04 29.84 22.00
N GLU A 500 17.15 29.87 21.24
CA GLU A 500 17.35 30.81 20.15
C GLU A 500 16.34 30.53 19.00
N SER A 501 16.25 29.28 18.55
CA SER A 501 15.27 28.87 17.54
C SER A 501 13.82 29.09 17.99
N GLU A 502 13.52 28.91 19.27
CA GLU A 502 12.19 29.19 19.82
C GLU A 502 11.85 30.67 19.72
N ASN A 503 12.77 31.56 20.12
CA ASN A 503 12.59 33.01 20.01
C ASN A 503 12.35 33.43 18.55
N ASP A 504 13.10 32.89 17.60
CA ASP A 504 12.93 33.15 16.16
C ASP A 504 11.53 32.75 15.67
N ILE A 505 11.07 31.55 16.06
CA ILE A 505 9.73 31.04 15.70
C ILE A 505 8.64 31.93 16.33
N MET A 506 8.77 32.26 17.62
CA MET A 506 7.80 33.11 18.31
C MET A 506 7.77 34.53 17.73
N GLN A 507 8.89 35.11 17.37
CA GLN A 507 8.95 36.40 16.69
C GLN A 507 8.22 36.36 15.34
N ALA A 508 8.40 35.31 14.56
CA ALA A 508 7.68 35.10 13.32
C ALA A 508 6.15 34.99 13.57
N ILE A 509 5.71 34.22 14.58
CA ILE A 509 4.31 34.10 14.97
C ILE A 509 3.74 35.48 15.37
N HIS A 510 4.42 36.22 16.24
CA HIS A 510 3.99 37.55 16.68
C HIS A 510 3.88 38.55 15.54
N SER A 511 4.72 38.45 14.50
CA SER A 511 4.64 39.33 13.31
C SER A 511 3.35 39.18 12.51
N LEU A 512 2.62 38.07 12.69
CA LEU A 512 1.31 37.79 12.10
C LEU A 512 0.15 38.32 12.93
N ALA A 513 0.35 38.63 14.22
CA ALA A 513 -0.69 39.10 15.13
C ALA A 513 -1.36 40.38 14.61
N GLY A 514 -2.68 40.45 14.71
CA GLY A 514 -3.49 41.56 14.19
C GLY A 514 -3.69 41.56 12.68
N LYS A 515 -2.93 40.76 11.90
CA LYS A 515 -3.10 40.59 10.45
C LYS A 515 -3.79 39.28 10.11
N LYS A 516 -3.55 38.26 10.87
CA LYS A 516 -4.04 36.88 10.68
C LYS A 516 -4.67 36.39 11.96
N THR A 517 -5.54 35.40 11.88
CA THR A 517 -6.04 34.68 13.06
C THR A 517 -5.00 33.64 13.46
N ILE A 518 -4.56 33.68 14.71
CA ILE A 518 -3.54 32.78 15.23
C ILE A 518 -4.11 31.93 16.34
N ILE A 519 -3.88 30.65 16.27
CA ILE A 519 -4.19 29.69 17.32
C ILE A 519 -2.88 29.01 17.71
N LEU A 520 -2.43 29.27 18.93
CA LEU A 520 -1.19 28.73 19.47
C LEU A 520 -1.49 27.69 20.54
N ILE A 521 -1.10 26.45 20.29
CA ILE A 521 -1.04 25.41 21.32
C ILE A 521 0.39 25.37 21.83
N SER A 522 0.58 25.66 23.11
CA SER A 522 1.90 25.67 23.73
C SER A 522 1.89 25.02 25.10
N HIS A 523 2.97 24.30 25.39
CA HIS A 523 3.30 23.85 26.73
C HIS A 523 4.12 24.89 27.52
N ARG A 524 4.79 25.83 26.83
CA ARG A 524 5.53 26.92 27.44
C ARG A 524 4.64 28.14 27.60
N LEU A 525 4.30 28.45 28.86
CA LEU A 525 3.34 29.52 29.16
C LEU A 525 3.91 30.92 28.96
N ALA A 526 5.23 31.08 28.89
CA ALA A 526 5.90 32.31 28.48
C ALA A 526 5.47 32.77 27.08
N ASN A 527 5.22 31.83 26.17
CA ASN A 527 4.84 32.11 24.78
C ASN A 527 3.41 32.63 24.60
N VAL A 528 2.55 32.43 25.58
CA VAL A 528 1.12 32.78 25.46
C VAL A 528 0.72 34.10 26.18
N VAL A 529 1.69 34.76 26.84
CA VAL A 529 1.44 35.97 27.64
C VAL A 529 0.84 37.11 26.81
N HIS A 530 1.18 37.19 25.51
CA HIS A 530 0.71 38.24 24.60
C HIS A 530 -0.56 37.87 23.81
N SER A 531 -1.21 36.74 24.15
CA SER A 531 -2.46 36.34 23.51
C SER A 531 -3.63 37.21 23.91
N ASP A 532 -4.51 37.55 22.96
CA ASP A 532 -5.75 38.27 23.22
C ASP A 532 -6.70 37.50 24.14
N CYS A 533 -6.68 36.16 24.02
CA CYS A 533 -7.43 35.26 24.89
C CYS A 533 -6.68 33.92 25.04
N ILE A 534 -6.65 33.44 26.29
CA ILE A 534 -6.09 32.14 26.65
C ILE A 534 -7.22 31.25 27.14
N TYR A 535 -7.34 30.06 26.55
CA TYR A 535 -8.24 29.01 27.01
C TYR A 535 -7.42 27.96 27.77
N ALA A 536 -7.64 27.83 29.07
CA ALA A 536 -6.99 26.82 29.89
C ALA A 536 -7.86 25.56 29.94
N MET A 537 -7.26 24.44 29.59
CA MET A 537 -7.93 23.15 29.48
C MET A 537 -7.48 22.18 30.57
N SER A 538 -8.41 21.40 31.07
CA SER A 538 -8.14 20.24 31.93
C SER A 538 -9.19 19.16 31.71
N ASN A 539 -8.74 17.90 31.66
CA ASN A 539 -9.61 16.73 31.49
C ASN A 539 -10.65 16.87 30.36
N GLY A 540 -10.19 17.39 29.19
CA GLY A 540 -11.04 17.54 28.02
C GLY A 540 -12.06 18.66 28.07
N ARG A 541 -11.94 19.61 28.99
CA ARG A 541 -12.83 20.76 29.15
C ARG A 541 -12.06 22.07 29.19
N VAL A 542 -12.67 23.15 28.73
CA VAL A 542 -12.20 24.51 28.99
C VAL A 542 -12.65 24.91 30.39
N ILE A 543 -11.70 25.15 31.30
CA ILE A 543 -11.96 25.45 32.71
C ILE A 543 -11.81 26.94 33.03
N GLU A 544 -10.97 27.65 32.28
CA GLU A 544 -10.73 29.08 32.44
C GLU A 544 -10.52 29.74 31.07
N GLN A 545 -10.94 30.99 30.96
CA GLN A 545 -10.69 31.83 29.80
C GLN A 545 -10.47 33.28 30.23
N GLY A 546 -9.63 33.99 29.45
CA GLY A 546 -9.32 35.41 29.68
C GLY A 546 -7.93 35.78 29.19
N THR A 547 -7.55 37.02 29.41
CA THR A 547 -6.16 37.49 29.16
C THR A 547 -5.20 36.93 30.21
N HIS A 548 -3.90 36.98 29.94
CA HIS A 548 -2.88 36.58 30.92
C HIS A 548 -3.06 37.24 32.28
N ALA A 549 -3.26 38.57 32.29
CA ALA A 549 -3.42 39.33 33.52
C ALA A 549 -4.69 38.92 34.32
N GLU A 550 -5.81 38.71 33.63
CA GLU A 550 -7.08 38.28 34.25
C GLU A 550 -6.95 36.87 34.84
N LEU A 551 -6.30 35.94 34.12
CA LEU A 551 -6.13 34.58 34.59
C LEU A 551 -5.15 34.47 35.76
N LEU A 552 -4.10 35.29 35.78
CA LEU A 552 -3.22 35.40 36.96
C LEU A 552 -3.97 35.93 38.18
N ALA A 553 -4.80 36.97 38.01
CA ALA A 553 -5.58 37.56 39.11
C ALA A 553 -6.60 36.56 39.67
N LYS A 554 -7.15 35.65 38.88
CA LYS A 554 -8.08 34.59 39.33
C LYS A 554 -7.41 33.53 40.21
N GLN A 555 -6.07 33.42 40.22
CA GLN A 555 -5.32 32.43 41.00
C GLN A 555 -5.79 30.97 40.76
N GLY A 556 -6.31 30.70 39.59
CA GLY A 556 -6.89 29.42 39.21
C GLY A 556 -5.86 28.40 38.67
N ALA A 557 -6.31 27.51 37.78
CA ALA A 557 -5.45 26.47 37.19
C ALA A 557 -4.34 27.04 36.31
N TYR A 558 -4.66 28.07 35.51
CA TYR A 558 -3.66 28.75 34.69
C TYR A 558 -2.56 29.38 35.51
N SER A 559 -2.93 30.13 36.58
CA SER A 559 -1.97 30.78 37.44
C SER A 559 -1.03 29.78 38.12
N ARG A 560 -1.57 28.66 38.62
CA ARG A 560 -0.75 27.58 39.20
C ARG A 560 0.26 27.00 38.21
N LEU A 561 -0.19 26.70 36.99
CA LEU A 561 0.68 26.16 35.94
C LEU A 561 1.78 27.16 35.56
N TYR A 562 1.41 28.45 35.41
CA TYR A 562 2.38 29.51 35.05
C TYR A 562 3.44 29.71 36.11
N LEU A 563 3.03 29.82 37.39
CA LEU A 563 3.94 30.02 38.50
C LEU A 563 4.88 28.83 38.70
N ALA A 564 4.35 27.60 38.57
CA ALA A 564 5.16 26.37 38.65
C ALA A 564 6.22 26.33 37.55
N GLN A 565 5.84 26.69 36.32
CA GLN A 565 6.78 26.69 35.18
C GLN A 565 7.84 27.78 35.36
N ARG A 566 7.45 28.98 35.75
CA ARG A 566 8.39 30.06 35.99
C ARG A 566 9.39 29.78 37.12
N GLN A 567 8.95 29.06 38.18
CA GLN A 567 9.86 28.62 39.24
C GLN A 567 10.93 27.64 38.71
N LEU A 568 10.58 26.75 37.79
CA LEU A 568 11.55 25.84 37.18
C LEU A 568 12.54 26.59 36.28
N GLU A 569 12.06 27.55 35.49
CA GLU A 569 12.91 28.37 34.60
C GLU A 569 13.92 29.21 35.41
N THR A 570 13.52 29.80 36.55
CA THR A 570 14.45 30.56 37.42
C THR A 570 15.48 29.67 38.10
N LEU A 571 15.18 28.42 38.44
CA LEU A 571 16.15 27.47 38.98
C LEU A 571 17.19 27.04 37.95
N GLU A 572 16.75 26.85 36.69
CA GLU A 572 17.67 26.53 35.58
C GLU A 572 18.60 27.70 35.23
N GLU A 573 18.18 28.95 35.38
CA GLU A 573 19.02 30.16 35.20
C GLU A 573 20.03 30.36 36.35
N GLU A 574 19.70 29.91 37.56
CA GLU A 574 20.62 29.99 38.71
C GLU A 574 21.69 28.89 38.73
N ASP A 575 21.44 27.76 38.04
CA ASP A 575 22.36 26.62 37.93
C ASP A 575 23.23 26.66 36.65
N ALA A 576 23.00 27.59 35.72
CA ALA A 576 23.76 27.77 34.47
C ALA A 576 24.81 28.88 34.57
#